data_20695ac978db1d3d3753e737c652b820
#
_entry.id   20695ac978db1d3d3753e737c652b820
#
_cell.length_a   1.000
_cell.length_b   1.000
_cell.length_c   1.000
_cell.angle_alpha   90.00
_cell.angle_beta   90.00
_cell.angle_gamma   90.00
#
_symmetry.space_group_name_H-M   'P 1'
#
loop_
_entity.id
_entity.type
_entity.pdbx_description
1 polymer ?
#
loop_
_entity_poly.entity_id
_entity_poly.type
_entity_poly.pdbx_seq_one_letter_code
_entity_poly.pdbx_strand_id
1 'polypeptide(L)'
;MAFDPTQHRLAVQRWFEDFSLGERFLLPSRTMTEALFLAFQAASGDNHPIHYDVEFCRARGMPQMLAHGYQVLIQTAAGAGMFPFMVEDSLLGFLDQSSRFRAPVYVGDTLYGALEVAEIAPNRSTGVIGLATTVHNQKGELVMDGTQRYLIRKRPKLAEKGA
;
A
#
# COMPACT_ATOMS: atom_id res chain seq x y z
N MET A 1 -19.14 9.36 31.36
CA MET A 1 -18.21 10.26 30.67
C MET A 1 -18.87 10.77 29.39
N ALA A 2 -18.78 12.06 29.11
CA ALA A 2 -19.24 12.57 27.82
C ALA A 2 -18.34 12.02 26.71
N PHE A 3 -18.91 11.68 25.57
CA PHE A 3 -18.16 11.25 24.37
C PHE A 3 -17.34 12.43 23.82
N ASP A 4 -16.05 12.22 23.62
CA ASP A 4 -15.14 13.17 23.00
C ASP A 4 -14.70 12.64 21.62
N PRO A 5 -15.19 13.21 20.52
CA PRO A 5 -14.84 12.76 19.18
C PRO A 5 -13.35 12.93 18.85
N THR A 6 -12.63 13.83 19.53
CA THR A 6 -11.18 14.01 19.30
C THR A 6 -10.35 12.84 19.81
N GLN A 7 -10.92 12.01 20.69
CA GLN A 7 -10.31 10.78 21.21
C GLN A 7 -10.71 9.53 20.43
N HIS A 8 -11.57 9.67 19.40
CA HIS A 8 -12.00 8.55 18.58
C HIS A 8 -10.95 8.23 17.51
N ARG A 9 -9.92 7.48 17.90
CA ARG A 9 -8.79 7.09 17.05
C ARG A 9 -8.64 5.57 16.96
N LEU A 10 -8.31 5.07 15.79
CA LEU A 10 -8.14 3.63 15.54
C LEU A 10 -6.77 3.13 15.98
N ALA A 11 -5.78 4.00 16.10
CA ALA A 11 -4.42 3.64 16.47
C ALA A 11 -3.74 4.72 17.34
N VAL A 12 -2.71 4.31 18.06
CA VAL A 12 -1.81 5.24 18.73
C VAL A 12 -1.03 6.00 17.65
N GLN A 13 -0.99 7.35 17.79
CA GLN A 13 -0.31 8.20 16.84
C GLN A 13 1.21 8.04 16.91
N ARG A 14 1.83 7.96 15.77
CA ARG A 14 3.27 7.78 15.60
C ARG A 14 3.88 8.92 14.81
N TRP A 15 5.09 9.28 15.23
CA TRP A 15 5.90 10.31 14.61
C TRP A 15 7.13 9.67 13.96
N PHE A 16 7.92 10.44 13.24
CA PHE A 16 9.11 9.93 12.57
C PHE A 16 10.03 9.08 13.46
N GLU A 17 10.19 9.48 14.72
CA GLU A 17 11.07 8.83 15.70
C GLU A 17 10.56 7.45 16.17
N ASP A 18 9.29 7.14 15.92
CA ASP A 18 8.65 5.92 16.43
C ASP A 18 8.78 4.72 15.48
N PHE A 19 9.45 4.91 14.32
CA PHE A 19 9.66 3.85 13.34
C PHE A 19 11.03 3.19 13.52
N SER A 20 11.10 1.89 13.24
CA SER A 20 12.32 1.10 13.28
C SER A 20 12.52 0.33 11.98
N LEU A 21 13.78 0.19 11.54
CA LEU A 21 14.10 -0.65 10.37
C LEU A 21 13.64 -2.10 10.60
N GLY A 22 13.09 -2.71 9.56
CA GLY A 22 12.57 -4.08 9.59
C GLY A 22 11.16 -4.21 10.18
N GLU A 23 10.56 -3.11 10.66
CA GLU A 23 9.17 -3.14 11.12
C GLU A 23 8.21 -3.41 9.96
N ARG A 24 7.27 -4.34 10.16
CA ARG A 24 6.36 -4.81 9.10
C ARG A 24 4.91 -4.44 9.36
N PHE A 25 4.22 -4.07 8.28
CA PHE A 25 2.79 -3.80 8.25
C PHE A 25 2.15 -4.74 7.23
N LEU A 26 1.26 -5.62 7.69
CA LEU A 26 0.51 -6.48 6.80
C LEU A 26 -0.71 -5.74 6.26
N LEU A 27 -1.01 -5.98 5.00
CA LEU A 27 -2.20 -5.46 4.35
C LEU A 27 -3.25 -6.58 4.24
N PRO A 28 -4.55 -6.26 4.26
CA PRO A 28 -5.59 -7.25 4.06
C PRO A 28 -5.41 -7.99 2.73
N SER A 29 -5.53 -9.31 2.76
CA SER A 29 -5.55 -10.11 1.54
C SER A 29 -6.78 -9.78 0.70
N ARG A 30 -6.63 -9.93 -0.63
CA ARG A 30 -7.72 -9.65 -1.56
C ARG A 30 -7.70 -10.60 -2.74
N THR A 31 -8.83 -11.26 -2.98
CA THR A 31 -9.01 -12.03 -4.22
C THR A 31 -9.33 -11.10 -5.38
N MET A 32 -8.62 -11.26 -6.47
CA MET A 32 -8.74 -10.49 -7.71
C MET A 32 -9.94 -11.00 -8.50
N THR A 33 -11.14 -10.51 -8.16
CA THR A 33 -12.40 -10.91 -8.78
C THR A 33 -12.65 -10.13 -10.08
N GLU A 34 -13.51 -10.65 -10.95
CA GLU A 34 -13.97 -9.94 -12.16
C GLU A 34 -14.58 -8.57 -11.83
N ALA A 35 -15.31 -8.46 -10.72
CA ALA A 35 -15.87 -7.18 -10.27
C ALA A 35 -14.77 -6.15 -9.98
N LEU A 36 -13.64 -6.56 -9.40
CA LEU A 36 -12.50 -5.66 -9.17
C LEU A 36 -11.80 -5.28 -10.50
N PHE A 37 -11.73 -6.20 -11.46
CA PHE A 37 -11.20 -5.90 -12.80
C PHE A 37 -12.06 -4.84 -13.48
N LEU A 38 -13.38 -5.03 -13.51
CA LEU A 38 -14.33 -4.08 -14.09
C LEU A 38 -14.25 -2.69 -13.41
N ALA A 39 -14.20 -2.67 -12.07
CA ALA A 39 -14.09 -1.42 -11.33
C ALA A 39 -12.77 -0.68 -11.65
N PHE A 40 -11.64 -1.42 -11.74
CA PHE A 40 -10.36 -0.82 -12.08
C PHE A 40 -10.32 -0.35 -13.53
N GLN A 41 -10.87 -1.13 -14.47
CA GLN A 41 -10.99 -0.74 -15.88
C GLN A 41 -11.78 0.57 -16.03
N ALA A 42 -12.92 0.68 -15.34
CA ALA A 42 -13.75 1.88 -15.37
C ALA A 42 -13.01 3.11 -14.79
N ALA A 43 -12.24 2.92 -13.73
CA ALA A 43 -11.48 3.99 -13.07
C ALA A 43 -10.23 4.41 -13.85
N SER A 44 -9.52 3.45 -14.47
CA SER A 44 -8.26 3.71 -15.17
C SER A 44 -8.44 4.13 -16.62
N GLY A 45 -9.53 3.72 -17.27
CA GLY A 45 -9.72 3.84 -18.71
C GLY A 45 -8.86 2.88 -19.54
N ASP A 46 -8.12 1.95 -18.91
CA ASP A 46 -7.30 0.96 -19.61
C ASP A 46 -8.16 -0.20 -20.10
N ASN A 47 -8.49 -0.17 -21.39
CA ASN A 47 -9.43 -1.08 -22.05
C ASN A 47 -8.73 -2.10 -22.96
N HIS A 48 -7.48 -2.50 -22.66
CA HIS A 48 -6.86 -3.56 -23.45
C HIS A 48 -7.58 -4.90 -23.22
N PRO A 49 -7.93 -5.68 -24.31
CA PRO A 49 -8.73 -6.91 -24.19
C PRO A 49 -8.17 -7.97 -23.26
N ILE A 50 -6.85 -7.96 -22.98
CA ILE A 50 -6.19 -8.87 -22.04
C ILE A 50 -6.80 -8.85 -20.64
N HIS A 51 -7.50 -7.77 -20.29
CA HIS A 51 -8.05 -7.53 -18.96
C HIS A 51 -9.53 -7.87 -18.84
N TYR A 52 -10.25 -8.09 -19.94
CA TYR A 52 -11.70 -8.29 -19.89
C TYR A 52 -12.25 -9.31 -20.90
N ASP A 53 -11.43 -9.81 -21.86
CA ASP A 53 -11.88 -10.75 -22.89
C ASP A 53 -11.15 -12.09 -22.70
N VAL A 54 -11.89 -13.06 -22.17
CA VAL A 54 -11.32 -14.39 -21.88
C VAL A 54 -10.96 -15.16 -23.14
N GLU A 55 -11.70 -14.98 -24.24
CA GLU A 55 -11.38 -15.66 -25.50
C GLU A 55 -10.13 -15.06 -26.15
N PHE A 56 -9.96 -13.75 -26.04
CA PHE A 56 -8.72 -13.07 -26.43
C PHE A 56 -7.51 -13.62 -25.66
N CYS A 57 -7.65 -13.86 -24.36
CA CYS A 57 -6.61 -14.42 -23.50
C CYS A 57 -6.31 -15.88 -23.90
N ARG A 58 -7.34 -16.73 -24.08
CA ARG A 58 -7.19 -18.13 -24.48
C ARG A 58 -6.47 -18.28 -25.82
N ALA A 59 -6.81 -17.45 -26.79
CA ALA A 59 -6.15 -17.46 -28.11
C ALA A 59 -4.64 -17.15 -28.01
N ARG A 60 -4.18 -16.61 -26.89
CA ARG A 60 -2.76 -16.28 -26.58
C ARG A 60 -2.12 -17.23 -25.54
N GLY A 61 -2.80 -18.32 -25.21
CA GLY A 61 -2.29 -19.31 -24.28
C GLY A 61 -2.34 -18.88 -22.80
N MET A 62 -3.08 -17.82 -22.48
CA MET A 62 -3.26 -17.39 -21.10
C MET A 62 -4.39 -18.19 -20.43
N PRO A 63 -4.25 -18.54 -19.14
CA PRO A 63 -5.26 -19.34 -18.46
C PRO A 63 -6.54 -18.55 -18.15
N GLN A 64 -6.43 -17.23 -17.96
CA GLN A 64 -7.49 -16.32 -17.57
C GLN A 64 -7.15 -14.87 -17.95
N MET A 65 -8.07 -13.93 -17.71
CA MET A 65 -7.82 -12.49 -17.83
C MET A 65 -6.70 -12.06 -16.88
N LEU A 66 -5.77 -11.26 -17.39
CA LEU A 66 -4.61 -10.75 -16.67
C LEU A 66 -4.97 -9.45 -15.92
N ALA A 67 -4.55 -9.31 -14.68
CA ALA A 67 -4.71 -8.07 -13.94
C ALA A 67 -3.89 -6.93 -14.56
N HIS A 68 -4.42 -5.71 -14.52
CA HIS A 68 -3.64 -4.52 -14.85
C HIS A 68 -2.46 -4.40 -13.87
N GLY A 69 -1.30 -3.98 -14.35
CA GLY A 69 -0.14 -3.78 -13.47
C GLY A 69 -0.44 -2.80 -12.33
N TYR A 70 -1.07 -1.66 -12.63
CA TYR A 70 -1.49 -0.71 -11.59
C TYR A 70 -2.55 -1.26 -10.65
N GLN A 71 -3.40 -2.19 -11.09
CA GLN A 71 -4.36 -2.88 -10.22
C GLN A 71 -3.65 -3.78 -9.19
N VAL A 72 -2.54 -4.42 -9.59
CA VAL A 72 -1.67 -5.16 -8.65
C VAL A 72 -0.94 -4.18 -7.73
N LEU A 73 -0.42 -3.07 -8.26
CA LEU A 73 0.28 -2.05 -7.49
C LEU A 73 -0.57 -1.48 -6.35
N ILE A 74 -1.84 -1.17 -6.58
CA ILE A 74 -2.70 -0.61 -5.53
C ILE A 74 -2.97 -1.57 -4.36
N GLN A 75 -2.63 -2.87 -4.48
CA GLN A 75 -2.68 -3.79 -3.35
C GLN A 75 -1.60 -3.49 -2.30
N THR A 76 -0.62 -2.64 -2.61
CA THR A 76 0.37 -2.12 -1.64
C THR A 76 0.02 -0.74 -1.10
N ALA A 77 -1.16 -0.20 -1.41
CA ALA A 77 -1.58 1.08 -0.86
C ALA A 77 -1.57 1.01 0.67
N ALA A 78 -0.73 1.82 1.31
CA ALA A 78 -0.59 1.81 2.77
C ALA A 78 -1.93 2.08 3.49
N GLY A 79 -2.84 2.81 2.81
CA GLY A 79 -4.21 3.09 3.25
C GLY A 79 -5.11 1.86 3.40
N ALA A 80 -4.73 0.73 2.83
CA ALA A 80 -5.49 -0.52 2.98
C ALA A 80 -5.30 -1.19 4.36
N GLY A 81 -4.23 -0.84 5.11
CA GLY A 81 -3.90 -1.39 6.42
C GLY A 81 -3.96 -0.37 7.55
N MET A 82 -3.27 -0.64 8.64
CA MET A 82 -3.27 0.22 9.85
C MET A 82 -2.32 1.41 9.77
N PHE A 83 -1.36 1.41 8.85
CA PHE A 83 -0.33 2.45 8.73
C PHE A 83 -0.90 3.87 8.70
N PRO A 84 -1.92 4.24 7.87
CA PRO A 84 -2.42 5.61 7.81
C PRO A 84 -3.03 6.08 9.13
N PHE A 85 -3.69 5.18 9.87
CA PHE A 85 -4.29 5.50 11.17
C PHE A 85 -3.23 5.76 12.24
N MET A 86 -2.04 5.19 12.10
CA MET A 86 -0.91 5.46 13.01
C MET A 86 -0.25 6.81 12.73
N VAL A 87 -0.37 7.34 11.53
CA VAL A 87 0.33 8.57 11.09
C VAL A 87 -0.62 9.73 10.74
N GLU A 88 -1.88 9.70 11.18
CA GLU A 88 -2.88 10.74 10.89
C GLU A 88 -2.36 12.15 11.19
N ASP A 89 -1.67 12.31 12.31
CA ASP A 89 -1.16 13.63 12.75
C ASP A 89 0.22 13.96 12.15
N SER A 90 0.95 12.98 11.64
CA SER A 90 2.36 13.13 11.25
C SER A 90 2.61 12.98 9.75
N LEU A 91 1.72 12.36 8.99
CA LEU A 91 1.86 12.20 7.55
C LEU A 91 1.74 13.55 6.84
N LEU A 92 2.78 13.91 6.09
CA LEU A 92 2.82 15.15 5.29
C LEU A 92 2.64 14.88 3.80
N GLY A 93 3.08 13.73 3.31
CA GLY A 93 2.94 13.43 1.90
C GLY A 93 3.51 12.08 1.48
N PHE A 94 3.06 11.63 0.35
CA PHE A 94 3.60 10.51 -0.42
C PHE A 94 4.57 11.08 -1.45
N LEU A 95 5.83 10.68 -1.42
CA LEU A 95 6.89 11.30 -2.21
C LEU A 95 7.08 10.62 -3.56
N ASP A 96 7.26 9.31 -3.51
CA ASP A 96 7.50 8.51 -4.70
C ASP A 96 7.20 7.02 -4.43
N GLN A 97 7.16 6.26 -5.52
CA GLN A 97 7.08 4.82 -5.48
C GLN A 97 7.83 4.21 -6.67
N SER A 98 8.31 2.99 -6.50
CA SER A 98 8.77 2.14 -7.59
C SER A 98 8.16 0.75 -7.45
N SER A 99 7.99 0.05 -8.57
CA SER A 99 7.49 -1.32 -8.55
C SER A 99 8.07 -2.14 -9.69
N ARG A 100 8.21 -3.44 -9.46
CA ARG A 100 8.61 -4.44 -10.44
C ARG A 100 7.64 -5.61 -10.37
N PHE A 101 7.02 -5.92 -11.50
CA PHE A 101 6.14 -7.08 -11.64
C PHE A 101 7.01 -8.31 -11.89
N ARG A 102 6.87 -9.34 -11.05
CA ARG A 102 7.70 -10.54 -11.06
C ARG A 102 7.01 -11.73 -11.71
N ALA A 103 5.69 -11.81 -11.54
CA ALA A 103 4.86 -12.86 -12.12
C ALA A 103 3.48 -12.29 -12.52
N PRO A 104 2.79 -12.90 -13.46
CA PRO A 104 1.44 -12.50 -13.84
C PRO A 104 0.45 -12.80 -12.72
N VAL A 105 -0.57 -11.94 -12.61
CA VAL A 105 -1.71 -12.11 -11.70
C VAL A 105 -2.97 -12.25 -12.55
N TYR A 106 -3.76 -13.27 -12.28
CA TYR A 106 -4.97 -13.57 -13.02
C TYR A 106 -6.22 -13.39 -12.17
N VAL A 107 -7.37 -13.30 -12.83
CA VAL A 107 -8.67 -13.41 -12.16
C VAL A 107 -8.70 -14.68 -11.31
N GLY A 108 -9.12 -14.56 -10.06
CA GLY A 108 -9.18 -15.65 -9.08
C GLY A 108 -7.96 -15.75 -8.17
N ASP A 109 -6.83 -15.12 -8.50
CA ASP A 109 -5.68 -15.08 -7.59
C ASP A 109 -6.00 -14.26 -6.35
N THR A 110 -5.49 -14.70 -5.20
CA THR A 110 -5.57 -13.97 -3.94
C THR A 110 -4.21 -13.36 -3.61
N LEU A 111 -4.19 -12.05 -3.42
CA LEU A 111 -2.97 -11.30 -3.16
C LEU A 111 -2.81 -10.95 -1.69
N TYR A 112 -1.58 -11.02 -1.22
CA TYR A 112 -1.16 -10.74 0.15
C TYR A 112 -0.06 -9.68 0.12
N GLY A 113 -0.42 -8.45 0.47
CA GLY A 113 0.49 -7.31 0.52
C GLY A 113 1.18 -7.16 1.86
N ALA A 114 2.42 -6.72 1.85
CA ALA A 114 3.16 -6.32 3.04
C ALA A 114 4.04 -5.10 2.75
N LEU A 115 4.22 -4.29 3.80
CA LEU A 115 5.14 -3.16 3.82
C LEU A 115 6.17 -3.40 4.92
N GLU A 116 7.43 -3.04 4.69
CA GLU A 116 8.51 -3.16 5.67
C GLU A 116 9.34 -1.88 5.67
N VAL A 117 9.61 -1.32 6.85
CA VAL A 117 10.47 -0.13 6.98
C VAL A 117 11.89 -0.48 6.55
N ALA A 118 12.29 0.01 5.38
CA ALA A 118 13.62 -0.24 4.77
C ALA A 118 14.52 1.00 4.78
N GLU A 119 13.95 2.19 4.98
CA GLU A 119 14.71 3.45 5.03
C GLU A 119 14.15 4.35 6.12
N ILE A 120 15.03 4.96 6.91
CA ILE A 120 14.73 6.02 7.87
C ILE A 120 15.73 7.15 7.65
N ALA A 121 15.30 8.21 6.96
CA ALA A 121 16.15 9.35 6.59
C ALA A 121 15.67 10.62 7.30
N PRO A 122 16.38 11.09 8.35
CA PRO A 122 15.96 12.26 9.11
C PRO A 122 16.25 13.57 8.37
N ASN A 123 15.33 14.52 8.46
CA ASN A 123 15.49 15.93 8.11
C ASN A 123 15.42 16.80 9.39
N ARG A 124 15.43 18.12 9.25
CA ARG A 124 15.42 19.04 10.41
C ARG A 124 14.15 18.90 11.26
N SER A 125 12.96 18.98 10.67
CA SER A 125 11.64 18.94 11.34
C SER A 125 10.75 17.79 10.88
N THR A 126 11.23 16.99 9.91
CA THR A 126 10.54 15.86 9.31
C THR A 126 11.53 14.72 9.14
N GLY A 127 11.12 13.65 8.50
CA GLY A 127 11.98 12.63 7.96
C GLY A 127 11.25 11.83 6.90
N VAL A 128 12.00 11.06 6.14
CA VAL A 128 11.46 10.15 5.13
C VAL A 128 11.47 8.74 5.70
N ILE A 129 10.32 8.08 5.66
CA ILE A 129 10.17 6.65 5.91
C ILE A 129 9.99 5.97 4.56
N GLY A 130 10.97 5.15 4.19
CA GLY A 130 10.92 4.30 3.01
C GLY A 130 10.43 2.90 3.38
N LEU A 131 9.39 2.44 2.68
CA LEU A 131 8.78 1.14 2.87
C LEU A 131 9.11 0.25 1.68
N ALA A 132 9.80 -0.87 1.89
CA ALA A 132 9.84 -1.95 0.92
C ALA A 132 8.46 -2.59 0.85
N THR A 133 7.99 -2.84 -0.36
CA THR A 133 6.66 -3.41 -0.61
C THR A 133 6.79 -4.77 -1.27
N THR A 134 5.97 -5.72 -0.85
CA THR A 134 5.88 -7.04 -1.48
C THR A 134 4.43 -7.46 -1.64
N VAL A 135 4.14 -8.14 -2.74
CA VAL A 135 2.86 -8.81 -2.96
C VAL A 135 3.13 -10.26 -3.36
N HIS A 136 2.53 -11.17 -2.63
CA HIS A 136 2.57 -12.60 -2.94
C HIS A 136 1.18 -13.08 -3.33
N ASN A 137 1.11 -14.13 -4.12
CA ASN A 137 -0.15 -14.82 -4.41
C ASN A 137 -0.42 -15.96 -3.41
N GLN A 138 -1.54 -16.67 -3.54
CA GLN A 138 -1.95 -17.78 -2.69
C GLN A 138 -1.01 -19.00 -2.73
N LYS A 139 -0.09 -19.04 -3.69
CA LYS A 139 0.93 -20.11 -3.81
C LYS A 139 2.24 -19.70 -3.13
N GLY A 140 2.30 -18.50 -2.52
CA GLY A 140 3.52 -17.94 -1.93
C GLY A 140 4.50 -17.39 -2.97
N GLU A 141 4.10 -17.26 -4.23
CA GLU A 141 4.92 -16.70 -5.29
C GLU A 141 4.95 -15.17 -5.17
N LEU A 142 6.14 -14.57 -5.25
CA LEU A 142 6.29 -13.12 -5.29
C LEU A 142 5.85 -12.60 -6.66
N VAL A 143 4.73 -11.88 -6.71
CA VAL A 143 4.17 -11.33 -7.95
C VAL A 143 4.57 -9.88 -8.20
N MET A 144 4.89 -9.14 -7.13
CA MET A 144 5.39 -7.76 -7.24
C MET A 144 6.25 -7.40 -6.03
N ASP A 145 7.30 -6.63 -6.24
CA ASP A 145 8.06 -5.93 -5.21
C ASP A 145 8.28 -4.47 -5.60
N GLY A 146 8.68 -3.65 -4.62
CA GLY A 146 8.93 -2.24 -4.87
C GLY A 146 9.24 -1.45 -3.61
N THR A 147 9.10 -0.14 -3.70
CA THR A 147 9.31 0.80 -2.61
C THR A 147 8.25 1.90 -2.64
N GLN A 148 7.96 2.45 -1.47
CA GLN A 148 7.13 3.64 -1.29
C GLN A 148 7.82 4.56 -0.27
N ARG A 149 7.81 5.88 -0.50
CA ARG A 149 8.45 6.82 0.42
C ARG A 149 7.45 7.87 0.89
N TYR A 150 7.43 8.08 2.21
CA TYR A 150 6.51 8.97 2.88
C TYR A 150 7.27 10.03 3.67
N LEU A 151 6.82 11.28 3.57
CA LEU A 151 7.31 12.37 4.41
C LEU A 151 6.50 12.40 5.70
N ILE A 152 7.18 12.17 6.83
CA ILE A 152 6.59 12.10 8.16
C ILE A 152 7.16 13.22 9.03
N ARG A 153 6.28 13.88 9.78
CA ARG A 153 6.66 14.93 10.74
C ARG A 153 7.36 14.31 11.95
N LYS A 154 8.37 14.99 12.45
CA LYS A 154 8.96 14.70 13.77
C LYS A 154 8.00 15.09 14.89
N ARG A 155 8.17 14.45 16.05
CA ARG A 155 7.36 14.74 17.24
C ARG A 155 7.50 16.22 17.60
N PRO A 156 6.39 16.95 17.79
CA PRO A 156 6.44 18.33 18.25
C PRO A 156 7.18 18.39 19.58
N LYS A 157 8.13 19.33 19.71
CA LYS A 157 8.70 19.63 21.01
C LYS A 157 7.55 20.15 21.91
N LEU A 158 7.41 19.57 23.09
CA LEU A 158 6.52 20.15 24.10
C LEU A 158 6.94 21.62 24.28
N ALA A 159 6.03 22.55 24.03
CA ALA A 159 6.27 23.93 24.44
C ALA A 159 6.57 23.90 25.92
N GLU A 160 7.77 24.33 26.34
CA GLU A 160 8.06 24.58 27.73
C GLU A 160 6.98 25.55 28.20
N LYS A 161 6.07 25.07 29.05
CA LYS A 161 5.15 25.98 29.75
C LYS A 161 6.04 26.91 30.51
N GLY A 162 6.14 28.16 30.05
CA GLY A 162 6.90 29.21 30.69
C GLY A 162 6.50 29.25 32.16
N ALA A 163 7.54 29.26 32.99
CA ALA A 163 7.45 29.44 34.42
C ALA A 163 6.85 30.81 34.78
#